data_99349abda839227f85e75b7738a0e80f
#
_entry.id   99349abda839227f85e75b7738a0e80f
#
_cell.length_a   1.000
_cell.length_b   1.000
_cell.length_c   1.000
_cell.angle_alpha   90.00
_cell.angle_beta   90.00
_cell.angle_gamma   90.00
#
_symmetry.space_group_name_H-M   'P 1'
#
loop_
_entity.id
_entity.type
_entity.pdbx_description
1 polymer ?
#
loop_
_entity_poly.entity_id
_entity_poly.type
_entity_poly.pdbx_seq_one_letter_code
_entity_poly.pdbx_strand_id
1 'polypeptide(L)'
;ATEFNVTVDEILAVNGGKDKVQRGNTIAIPKKNIKAEVSQTPPVQLKRKEKAEGAPYNIALILPFMTDRPLDTRSTLYTEFYQGFLLAADSMKRAGMSLNIYAIDTRGNHQYVKSQLDSLVDKDLDLIIGPVEDDDISSVAQFAKKHDINMVNPFAVKNIEAERNDKVFQCNIPHENLYTQSREKIIEEINGRYVVFIIDDSGKENSKNSYLDLIKKSLLQQERDFVEISLGQDPYME
;
A
#
# COMPACT_ATOMS: atom_id res chain seq x y z
N ALA A 1 -24.35 -7.94 1.84
CA ALA A 1 -24.56 -6.58 2.31
C ALA A 1 -23.21 -5.86 2.46
N THR A 2 -22.29 -6.39 3.24
CA THR A 2 -20.95 -5.81 3.47
C THR A 2 -20.12 -5.66 2.21
N GLU A 3 -20.15 -6.64 1.31
CA GLU A 3 -19.41 -6.64 0.03
C GLU A 3 -19.85 -5.52 -0.93
N PHE A 4 -21.13 -5.11 -0.86
CA PHE A 4 -21.71 -4.07 -1.71
C PHE A 4 -21.93 -2.74 -0.97
N ASN A 5 -21.40 -2.60 0.24
CA ASN A 5 -21.56 -1.40 1.08
C ASN A 5 -23.03 -0.92 1.20
N VAL A 6 -23.96 -1.86 1.34
CA VAL A 6 -25.38 -1.62 1.54
C VAL A 6 -25.86 -2.35 2.81
N THR A 7 -26.89 -1.81 3.44
CA THR A 7 -27.52 -2.46 4.62
C THR A 7 -28.50 -3.54 4.19
N VAL A 8 -28.83 -4.45 5.09
CA VAL A 8 -29.86 -5.46 4.85
C VAL A 8 -31.21 -4.81 4.58
N ASP A 9 -31.54 -3.74 5.31
CA ASP A 9 -32.78 -3.00 5.14
C ASP A 9 -32.89 -2.33 3.78
N GLU A 10 -31.78 -1.79 3.24
CA GLU A 10 -31.74 -1.23 1.89
C GLU A 10 -31.98 -2.31 0.81
N ILE A 11 -31.44 -3.53 1.00
CA ILE A 11 -31.70 -4.66 0.12
C ILE A 11 -33.17 -5.08 0.21
N LEU A 12 -33.72 -5.21 1.41
CA LEU A 12 -35.11 -5.56 1.63
C LEU A 12 -36.07 -4.55 0.97
N ALA A 13 -35.77 -3.26 1.09
CA ALA A 13 -36.60 -2.20 0.52
C ALA A 13 -36.78 -2.33 -1.00
N VAL A 14 -35.69 -2.64 -1.76
CA VAL A 14 -35.77 -2.78 -3.23
C VAL A 14 -36.29 -4.15 -3.68
N ASN A 15 -36.41 -5.13 -2.75
CA ASN A 15 -36.95 -6.47 -3.01
C ASN A 15 -38.34 -6.70 -2.42
N GLY A 16 -39.07 -5.64 -2.13
CA GLY A 16 -40.47 -5.72 -1.65
C GLY A 16 -40.59 -6.25 -0.22
N GLY A 17 -39.56 -6.05 0.62
CA GLY A 17 -39.57 -6.43 2.05
C GLY A 17 -39.49 -7.94 2.32
N LYS A 18 -39.20 -8.77 1.31
CA LYS A 18 -39.09 -10.23 1.46
C LYS A 18 -37.79 -10.60 2.16
N ASP A 19 -37.91 -11.10 3.38
CA ASP A 19 -36.78 -11.52 4.22
C ASP A 19 -36.28 -12.96 3.93
N LYS A 20 -37.05 -13.75 3.18
CA LYS A 20 -36.73 -15.13 2.82
C LYS A 20 -36.39 -15.27 1.36
N VAL A 21 -35.16 -15.64 1.09
CA VAL A 21 -34.63 -15.90 -0.26
C VAL A 21 -34.45 -17.40 -0.45
N GLN A 22 -34.99 -17.94 -1.55
CA GLN A 22 -34.80 -19.32 -1.92
C GLN A 22 -33.64 -19.45 -2.93
N ARG A 23 -32.99 -20.61 -2.96
CA ARG A 23 -31.91 -20.89 -3.89
C ARG A 23 -32.39 -20.74 -5.33
N GLY A 24 -31.69 -19.93 -6.13
CA GLY A 24 -32.08 -19.64 -7.51
C GLY A 24 -32.85 -18.33 -7.72
N ASN A 25 -33.23 -17.63 -6.64
CA ASN A 25 -33.87 -16.32 -6.77
C ASN A 25 -32.81 -15.23 -7.04
N THR A 26 -33.14 -14.28 -7.89
CA THR A 26 -32.37 -13.07 -8.12
C THR A 26 -32.76 -12.02 -7.09
N ILE A 27 -31.77 -11.39 -6.46
CA ILE A 27 -31.94 -10.30 -5.49
C ILE A 27 -31.43 -9.03 -6.12
N ALA A 28 -32.27 -7.99 -6.14
CA ALA A 28 -31.83 -6.66 -6.52
C ALA A 28 -31.00 -6.03 -5.41
N ILE A 29 -29.82 -5.53 -5.74
CA ILE A 29 -28.97 -4.77 -4.81
C ILE A 29 -29.05 -3.30 -5.21
N PRO A 30 -29.45 -2.39 -4.30
CA PRO A 30 -29.56 -0.98 -4.62
C PRO A 30 -28.20 -0.42 -5.03
N LYS A 31 -28.11 0.22 -6.19
CA LYS A 31 -26.93 0.98 -6.59
C LYS A 31 -26.85 2.23 -5.71
N LYS A 32 -25.98 2.25 -4.70
CA LYS A 32 -25.58 3.54 -4.13
C LYS A 32 -24.80 4.29 -5.21
N ASN A 33 -25.34 5.40 -5.67
CA ASN A 33 -24.52 6.40 -6.34
C ASN A 33 -23.48 6.89 -5.31
N ILE A 34 -22.34 6.25 -5.27
CA ILE A 34 -21.17 6.80 -4.63
C ILE A 34 -20.75 7.96 -5.54
N LYS A 35 -21.41 9.13 -5.36
CA LYS A 35 -20.68 10.35 -5.66
C LYS A 35 -19.40 10.19 -4.85
N ALA A 36 -18.29 10.10 -5.55
CA ALA A 36 -16.99 10.25 -4.91
C ALA A 36 -17.04 11.63 -4.23
N GLU A 37 -17.52 11.67 -3.01
CA GLU A 37 -17.09 12.67 -2.08
C GLU A 37 -15.58 12.42 -1.99
N VAL A 38 -14.84 13.25 -2.71
CA VAL A 38 -13.44 13.49 -2.38
C VAL A 38 -13.52 13.84 -0.91
N SER A 39 -13.30 12.84 -0.07
CA SER A 39 -13.17 13.02 1.36
C SER A 39 -12.00 13.98 1.49
N GLN A 40 -12.31 15.26 1.64
CA GLN A 40 -11.37 16.23 2.18
C GLN A 40 -11.18 15.79 3.63
N THR A 41 -10.37 14.77 3.80
CA THR A 41 -9.81 14.43 5.11
C THR A 41 -9.17 15.75 5.57
N PRO A 42 -9.65 16.33 6.68
CA PRO A 42 -9.00 17.53 7.18
C PRO A 42 -7.52 17.21 7.31
N PRO A 43 -6.61 18.16 6.98
CA PRO A 43 -5.19 17.91 7.07
C PRO A 43 -4.90 17.33 8.45
N VAL A 44 -4.34 16.12 8.47
CA VAL A 44 -3.96 15.45 9.71
C VAL A 44 -3.04 16.42 10.44
N GLN A 45 -3.54 17.02 11.51
CA GLN A 45 -2.70 17.84 12.37
C GLN A 45 -1.76 16.89 13.08
N LEU A 46 -0.54 16.76 12.55
CA LEU A 46 0.55 16.06 13.19
C LEU A 46 0.73 16.70 14.57
N LYS A 47 0.34 16.00 15.62
CA LYS A 47 0.66 16.39 16.98
C LYS A 47 2.19 16.32 17.10
N ARG A 48 2.85 17.46 17.01
CA ARG A 48 4.27 17.54 17.30
C ARG A 48 4.48 17.18 18.77
N LYS A 49 5.30 16.16 19.05
CA LYS A 49 5.92 16.02 20.35
C LYS A 49 6.78 17.29 20.54
N GLU A 50 6.41 18.14 21.47
CA GLU A 50 7.24 19.29 21.81
C GLU A 50 8.52 18.76 22.46
N LYS A 51 9.63 18.92 21.78
CA LYS A 51 10.96 18.64 22.35
C LYS A 51 11.56 19.92 22.94
N ALA A 52 12.34 19.74 23.99
CA ALA A 52 13.14 20.83 24.54
C ALA A 52 14.06 21.41 23.44
N GLU A 53 14.28 22.71 23.47
CA GLU A 53 15.15 23.41 22.53
C GLU A 53 16.53 22.77 22.50
N GLY A 54 17.02 22.37 21.32
CA GLY A 54 18.31 21.70 21.14
C GLY A 54 18.32 20.20 21.39
N ALA A 55 17.21 19.58 21.83
CA ALA A 55 17.13 18.13 21.99
C ALA A 55 17.22 17.42 20.62
N PRO A 56 17.94 16.30 20.51
CA PRO A 56 18.07 15.58 19.25
C PRO A 56 16.75 14.91 18.84
N TYR A 57 16.49 14.87 17.53
CA TYR A 57 15.48 14.00 16.97
C TYR A 57 16.06 12.59 16.75
N ASN A 58 15.37 11.58 17.25
CA ASN A 58 15.78 10.19 17.19
C ASN A 58 15.06 9.51 16.02
N ILE A 59 15.80 9.10 15.00
CA ILE A 59 15.27 8.54 13.76
C ILE A 59 15.77 7.11 13.61
N ALA A 60 14.87 6.14 13.48
CA ALA A 60 15.21 4.79 13.07
C ALA A 60 15.05 4.64 11.56
N LEU A 61 16.06 4.09 10.91
CA LEU A 61 16.07 3.77 9.50
C LEU A 61 16.19 2.26 9.33
N ILE A 62 15.13 1.61 8.84
CA ILE A 62 15.02 0.15 8.78
C ILE A 62 15.11 -0.28 7.31
N LEU A 63 16.27 -0.81 6.90
CA LEU A 63 16.58 -1.15 5.51
C LEU A 63 17.31 -2.50 5.39
N PRO A 64 17.18 -3.20 4.25
CA PRO A 64 17.89 -4.45 3.98
C PRO A 64 19.30 -4.19 3.47
N PHE A 65 20.21 -3.82 4.36
CA PHE A 65 21.62 -3.62 4.04
C PHE A 65 22.35 -4.94 3.75
N MET A 66 21.85 -6.07 4.28
CA MET A 66 22.42 -7.42 4.11
C MET A 66 23.88 -7.50 4.53
N THR A 67 24.23 -6.89 5.67
CA THR A 67 25.63 -6.83 6.16
C THR A 67 26.20 -8.20 6.55
N ASP A 68 25.38 -9.24 6.62
CA ASP A 68 25.74 -10.62 6.93
C ASP A 68 26.20 -11.45 5.72
N ARG A 69 26.15 -10.86 4.51
CA ARG A 69 26.51 -11.54 3.25
C ARG A 69 27.12 -10.57 2.23
N PRO A 70 27.71 -11.07 1.12
CA PRO A 70 28.17 -10.19 0.04
C PRO A 70 27.05 -9.33 -0.51
N LEU A 71 27.38 -8.07 -0.83
CA LEU A 71 26.43 -7.12 -1.43
C LEU A 71 25.88 -7.67 -2.75
N ASP A 72 24.58 -7.59 -2.91
CA ASP A 72 23.86 -7.82 -4.15
C ASP A 72 23.30 -6.50 -4.70
N THR A 73 22.64 -6.54 -5.85
CA THR A 73 22.03 -5.36 -6.48
C THR A 73 21.02 -4.69 -5.54
N ARG A 74 20.28 -5.48 -4.77
CA ARG A 74 19.24 -4.96 -3.87
C ARG A 74 19.84 -4.25 -2.67
N SER A 75 20.79 -4.87 -2.00
CA SER A 75 21.48 -4.27 -0.85
C SER A 75 22.27 -3.02 -1.25
N THR A 76 22.84 -3.00 -2.46
CA THR A 76 23.50 -1.82 -3.03
C THR A 76 22.51 -0.66 -3.18
N LEU A 77 21.32 -0.89 -3.73
CA LEU A 77 20.30 0.13 -3.90
C LEU A 77 19.89 0.79 -2.55
N TYR A 78 19.72 -0.01 -1.51
CA TYR A 78 19.36 0.54 -0.18
C TYR A 78 20.53 1.19 0.54
N THR A 79 21.76 0.80 0.22
CA THR A 79 22.97 1.51 0.66
C THR A 79 23.04 2.89 0.00
N GLU A 80 22.74 3.00 -1.29
CA GLU A 80 22.66 4.29 -2.00
C GLU A 80 21.55 5.18 -1.44
N PHE A 81 20.36 4.61 -1.15
CA PHE A 81 19.31 5.35 -0.45
C PHE A 81 19.78 5.89 0.91
N TYR A 82 20.51 5.08 1.68
CA TYR A 82 21.09 5.50 2.96
C TYR A 82 22.08 6.64 2.80
N GLN A 83 22.92 6.60 1.78
CA GLN A 83 23.83 7.70 1.46
C GLN A 83 23.06 9.01 1.16
N GLY A 84 22.00 8.93 0.39
CA GLY A 84 21.11 10.08 0.13
C GLY A 84 20.46 10.61 1.41
N PHE A 85 20.01 9.70 2.29
CA PHE A 85 19.48 10.06 3.60
C PHE A 85 20.51 10.79 4.47
N LEU A 86 21.76 10.33 4.49
CA LEU A 86 22.85 10.99 5.25
C LEU A 86 23.16 12.38 4.72
N LEU A 87 23.09 12.61 3.40
CA LEU A 87 23.23 13.95 2.81
C LEU A 87 22.10 14.89 3.28
N ALA A 88 20.86 14.39 3.34
CA ALA A 88 19.75 15.16 3.87
C ALA A 88 19.93 15.45 5.36
N ALA A 89 20.38 14.48 6.15
CA ALA A 89 20.66 14.64 7.58
C ALA A 89 21.78 15.68 7.83
N ASP A 90 22.84 15.69 7.03
CA ASP A 90 23.89 16.70 7.10
C ASP A 90 23.36 18.11 6.78
N SER A 91 22.47 18.22 5.78
CA SER A 91 21.80 19.48 5.47
C SER A 91 20.94 19.99 6.65
N MET A 92 20.19 19.09 7.29
CA MET A 92 19.39 19.43 8.49
C MET A 92 20.28 19.84 9.66
N LYS A 93 21.41 19.18 9.87
CA LYS A 93 22.39 19.54 10.87
C LYS A 93 22.97 20.93 10.64
N ARG A 94 23.29 21.28 9.40
CA ARG A 94 23.74 22.65 9.04
C ARG A 94 22.65 23.70 9.29
N ALA A 95 21.39 23.31 9.21
CA ALA A 95 20.25 24.17 9.57
C ALA A 95 19.99 24.25 11.09
N GLY A 96 20.86 23.68 11.92
CA GLY A 96 20.79 23.75 13.38
C GLY A 96 20.03 22.61 14.06
N MET A 97 19.61 21.57 13.33
CA MET A 97 18.95 20.41 13.92
C MET A 97 19.98 19.42 14.49
N SER A 98 19.67 18.83 15.64
CA SER A 98 20.42 17.70 16.20
C SER A 98 19.69 16.39 15.90
N LEU A 99 20.39 15.39 15.35
CA LEU A 99 19.81 14.11 14.93
C LEU A 99 20.62 12.94 15.50
N ASN A 100 19.92 11.95 16.05
CA ASN A 100 20.43 10.62 16.32
C ASN A 100 19.82 9.66 15.30
N ILE A 101 20.65 8.92 14.56
CA ILE A 101 20.23 8.02 13.51
C ILE A 101 20.56 6.59 13.94
N TYR A 102 19.54 5.74 14.00
CA TYR A 102 19.62 4.32 14.30
C TYR A 102 19.39 3.54 13.01
N ALA A 103 20.44 3.14 12.34
CA ALA A 103 20.36 2.32 11.12
C ALA A 103 20.22 0.84 11.52
N ILE A 104 19.11 0.24 11.12
CA ILE A 104 18.76 -1.15 11.40
C ILE A 104 18.81 -1.93 10.09
N ASP A 105 19.63 -2.98 10.04
CA ASP A 105 19.68 -3.91 8.95
C ASP A 105 18.59 -4.97 9.12
N THR A 106 17.66 -5.10 8.18
CA THR A 106 16.63 -6.14 8.24
C THR A 106 17.17 -7.54 7.95
N ARG A 107 18.30 -7.64 7.27
CA ARG A 107 18.87 -8.90 6.75
C ARG A 107 17.89 -9.73 5.92
N GLY A 108 16.77 -9.13 5.47
CA GLY A 108 15.68 -9.83 4.81
C GLY A 108 15.03 -10.92 5.70
N ASN A 109 15.06 -10.72 7.02
CA ASN A 109 14.57 -11.70 8.01
C ASN A 109 13.57 -11.05 8.97
N HIS A 110 12.30 -11.37 8.80
CA HIS A 110 11.19 -10.84 9.58
C HIS A 110 11.34 -11.09 11.11
N GLN A 111 11.80 -12.26 11.54
CA GLN A 111 12.01 -12.54 12.95
C GLN A 111 13.12 -11.68 13.55
N TYR A 112 14.16 -11.42 12.76
CA TYR A 112 15.24 -10.53 13.16
C TYR A 112 14.74 -9.10 13.30
N VAL A 113 13.94 -8.59 12.36
CA VAL A 113 13.32 -7.25 12.47
C VAL A 113 12.53 -7.11 13.77
N LYS A 114 11.68 -8.09 14.10
CA LYS A 114 10.92 -8.07 15.37
C LYS A 114 11.84 -7.95 16.59
N SER A 115 12.93 -8.71 16.63
CA SER A 115 13.88 -8.62 17.74
C SER A 115 14.58 -7.28 17.82
N GLN A 116 14.81 -6.62 16.69
CA GLN A 116 15.42 -5.29 16.66
C GLN A 116 14.46 -4.20 17.16
N LEU A 117 13.14 -4.34 16.92
CA LEU A 117 12.15 -3.39 17.44
C LEU A 117 12.18 -3.30 18.97
N ASP A 118 12.42 -4.40 19.66
CA ASP A 118 12.54 -4.41 21.12
C ASP A 118 13.72 -3.56 21.59
N SER A 119 14.81 -3.54 20.84
CA SER A 119 16.01 -2.73 21.14
C SER A 119 15.79 -1.22 20.93
N LEU A 120 14.74 -0.86 20.21
CA LEU A 120 14.40 0.52 19.89
C LEU A 120 13.45 1.16 20.93
N VAL A 121 12.87 0.38 21.83
CA VAL A 121 11.88 0.88 22.82
C VAL A 121 12.47 2.02 23.67
N ASP A 122 13.71 1.88 24.11
CA ASP A 122 14.39 2.85 24.99
C ASP A 122 15.06 4.01 24.23
N LYS A 123 14.87 4.11 22.92
CA LYS A 123 15.53 5.13 22.09
C LYS A 123 14.73 6.44 21.96
N ASP A 124 13.53 6.52 22.55
CA ASP A 124 12.63 7.69 22.44
C ASP A 124 12.51 8.19 21.00
N LEU A 125 12.15 7.28 20.09
CA LEU A 125 12.09 7.56 18.67
C LEU A 125 11.01 8.61 18.33
N ASP A 126 11.36 9.51 17.42
CA ASP A 126 10.45 10.48 16.84
C ASP A 126 9.91 10.06 15.48
N LEU A 127 10.74 9.30 14.74
CA LEU A 127 10.44 8.90 13.38
C LEU A 127 11.04 7.53 13.05
N ILE A 128 10.26 6.73 12.32
CA ILE A 128 10.75 5.51 11.69
C ILE A 128 10.65 5.69 10.17
N ILE A 129 11.69 5.34 9.44
CA ILE A 129 11.72 5.33 7.96
C ILE A 129 11.96 3.89 7.50
N GLY A 130 11.10 3.41 6.61
CA GLY A 130 11.04 2.00 6.21
C GLY A 130 9.95 1.25 6.98
N PRO A 131 9.95 -0.09 7.01
CA PRO A 131 10.85 -0.99 6.28
C PRO A 131 10.52 -1.11 4.79
N VAL A 132 11.26 -1.98 4.08
CA VAL A 132 11.08 -2.22 2.65
C VAL A 132 10.15 -3.41 2.37
N GLU A 133 10.34 -4.49 3.09
CA GLU A 133 9.61 -5.74 2.92
C GLU A 133 8.16 -5.61 3.41
N ASP A 134 7.20 -6.02 2.58
CA ASP A 134 5.76 -5.94 2.91
C ASP A 134 5.42 -6.69 4.21
N ASP A 135 6.06 -7.82 4.49
CA ASP A 135 5.85 -8.62 5.71
C ASP A 135 6.29 -7.88 6.98
N ASP A 136 7.26 -6.97 6.87
CA ASP A 136 7.78 -6.20 7.99
C ASP A 136 6.95 -4.95 8.27
N ILE A 137 6.27 -4.41 7.24
CA ILE A 137 5.53 -3.14 7.34
C ILE A 137 4.48 -3.22 8.44
N SER A 138 3.67 -4.27 8.49
CA SER A 138 2.61 -4.42 9.49
C SER A 138 3.17 -4.50 10.92
N SER A 139 4.30 -5.20 11.11
CA SER A 139 4.93 -5.32 12.42
C SER A 139 5.52 -4.00 12.91
N VAL A 140 6.20 -3.26 12.03
CA VAL A 140 6.78 -1.95 12.34
C VAL A 140 5.67 -0.91 12.52
N ALA A 141 4.59 -0.97 11.74
CA ALA A 141 3.43 -0.08 11.87
C ALA A 141 2.72 -0.27 13.23
N GLN A 142 2.57 -1.53 13.68
CA GLN A 142 2.01 -1.82 15.01
C GLN A 142 2.91 -1.29 16.13
N PHE A 143 4.23 -1.46 16.00
CA PHE A 143 5.20 -0.89 16.94
C PHE A 143 5.10 0.63 16.97
N ALA A 144 5.08 1.28 15.82
CA ALA A 144 4.94 2.73 15.69
C ALA A 144 3.66 3.24 16.37
N LYS A 145 2.53 2.58 16.15
CA LYS A 145 1.26 2.91 16.80
C LYS A 145 1.30 2.74 18.31
N LYS A 146 1.84 1.62 18.79
CA LYS A 146 1.94 1.30 20.22
C LYS A 146 2.77 2.34 20.99
N HIS A 147 3.83 2.85 20.38
CA HIS A 147 4.77 3.79 20.99
C HIS A 147 4.56 5.26 20.57
N ASP A 148 3.47 5.56 19.88
CA ASP A 148 3.11 6.91 19.40
C ASP A 148 4.21 7.56 18.53
N ILE A 149 4.82 6.76 17.63
CA ILE A 149 5.90 7.16 16.74
C ILE A 149 5.36 7.27 15.31
N ASN A 150 5.72 8.34 14.58
CA ASN A 150 5.39 8.43 13.17
C ASN A 150 6.30 7.50 12.35
N MET A 151 5.72 6.82 11.37
CA MET A 151 6.42 5.95 10.43
C MET A 151 6.21 6.45 9.01
N VAL A 152 7.29 6.67 8.28
CA VAL A 152 7.26 7.02 6.86
C VAL A 152 7.76 5.83 6.05
N ASN A 153 6.94 5.36 5.11
CA ASN A 153 7.33 4.31 4.18
C ASN A 153 7.47 4.86 2.76
N PRO A 154 8.70 5.04 2.25
CA PRO A 154 8.96 5.54 0.91
C PRO A 154 8.94 4.44 -0.17
N PHE A 155 8.80 3.17 0.20
CA PHE A 155 9.00 2.03 -0.71
C PHE A 155 7.71 1.30 -1.07
N ALA A 156 6.77 1.19 -0.12
CA ALA A 156 5.56 0.41 -0.30
C ALA A 156 4.66 0.98 -1.40
N VAL A 157 4.13 0.09 -2.25
CA VAL A 157 3.19 0.42 -3.33
C VAL A 157 1.93 -0.44 -3.28
N LYS A 158 1.93 -1.53 -2.50
CA LYS A 158 0.79 -2.47 -2.37
C LYS A 158 0.21 -2.49 -0.96
N ASN A 159 0.87 -1.87 0.00
CA ASN A 159 0.49 -1.94 1.41
C ASN A 159 -0.59 -0.90 1.74
N ILE A 160 -1.54 -1.30 2.57
CA ILE A 160 -2.69 -0.48 3.00
C ILE A 160 -2.60 -0.03 4.47
N GLU A 161 -1.46 -0.20 5.12
CA GLU A 161 -1.31 0.17 6.54
C GLU A 161 -1.56 1.66 6.77
N ALA A 162 -1.21 2.53 5.83
CA ALA A 162 -1.49 3.96 5.91
C ALA A 162 -2.99 4.30 5.98
N GLU A 163 -3.87 3.42 5.49
CA GLU A 163 -5.32 3.59 5.56
C GLU A 163 -5.89 3.20 6.93
N ARG A 164 -5.18 2.36 7.69
CA ARG A 164 -5.63 1.74 8.94
C ARG A 164 -4.91 2.26 10.18
N ASN A 165 -3.80 2.93 9.98
CA ASN A 165 -2.91 3.37 11.04
C ASN A 165 -2.49 4.83 10.80
N ASP A 166 -2.98 5.72 11.64
CA ASP A 166 -2.74 7.16 11.61
C ASP A 166 -1.29 7.57 11.86
N LYS A 167 -0.43 6.61 12.26
CA LYS A 167 1.01 6.82 12.42
C LYS A 167 1.81 6.49 11.16
N VAL A 168 1.18 5.89 10.15
CA VAL A 168 1.86 5.46 8.93
C VAL A 168 1.61 6.44 7.79
N PHE A 169 2.69 6.95 7.23
CA PHE A 169 2.72 7.84 6.06
C PHE A 169 3.41 7.11 4.90
N GLN A 170 2.67 6.89 3.84
CA GLN A 170 3.19 6.25 2.63
C GLN A 170 3.51 7.32 1.58
N CYS A 171 4.75 7.30 1.04
CA CYS A 171 5.18 8.27 0.03
C CYS A 171 4.70 7.91 -1.38
N ASN A 172 4.61 6.61 -1.69
CA ASN A 172 4.14 6.15 -2.98
C ASN A 172 2.61 6.02 -2.99
N ILE A 173 2.01 6.37 -4.11
CA ILE A 173 0.58 6.13 -4.32
C ILE A 173 0.39 4.61 -4.51
N PRO A 174 -0.55 3.97 -3.77
CA PRO A 174 -0.88 2.57 -3.99
C PRO A 174 -1.24 2.31 -5.45
N HIS A 175 -0.81 1.17 -5.99
CA HIS A 175 -1.06 0.83 -7.40
C HIS A 175 -2.54 0.90 -7.79
N GLU A 176 -3.44 0.55 -6.88
CA GLU A 176 -4.88 0.64 -7.10
C GLU A 176 -5.35 2.08 -7.38
N ASN A 177 -4.75 3.05 -6.72
CA ASN A 177 -5.08 4.47 -6.86
C ASN A 177 -4.30 5.14 -8.00
N LEU A 178 -3.08 4.65 -8.30
CA LEU A 178 -2.21 5.22 -9.33
C LEU A 178 -2.87 5.18 -10.72
N TYR A 179 -3.66 4.15 -10.98
CA TYR A 179 -4.24 3.89 -12.31
C TYR A 179 -5.69 4.33 -12.46
N THR A 180 -6.27 5.02 -11.49
CA THR A 180 -7.69 5.41 -11.56
C THR A 180 -7.99 6.26 -12.80
N GLN A 181 -7.23 7.33 -13.03
CA GLN A 181 -7.42 8.19 -14.20
C GLN A 181 -7.13 7.47 -15.53
N SER A 182 -6.09 6.64 -15.57
CA SER A 182 -5.75 5.89 -16.78
C SER A 182 -6.81 4.83 -17.09
N ARG A 183 -7.39 4.21 -16.06
CA ARG A 183 -8.50 3.27 -16.21
C ARG A 183 -9.72 3.94 -16.83
N GLU A 184 -10.13 5.09 -16.32
CA GLU A 184 -11.27 5.85 -16.85
C GLU A 184 -11.06 6.19 -18.32
N LYS A 185 -9.87 6.70 -18.66
CA LYS A 185 -9.52 7.04 -20.03
C LYS A 185 -9.47 5.83 -20.95
N ILE A 186 -8.94 4.69 -20.50
CA ILE A 186 -8.94 3.45 -21.29
C ILE A 186 -10.39 3.00 -21.55
N ILE A 187 -11.24 3.00 -20.51
CA ILE A 187 -12.65 2.60 -20.65
C ILE A 187 -13.39 3.49 -21.65
N GLU A 188 -13.09 4.79 -21.67
CA GLU A 188 -13.63 5.75 -22.64
C GLU A 188 -13.14 5.43 -24.07
N GLU A 189 -11.84 5.26 -24.27
CA GLU A 189 -11.20 5.00 -25.56
C GLU A 189 -11.63 3.68 -26.21
N ILE A 190 -11.88 2.65 -25.40
CA ILE A 190 -12.33 1.34 -25.89
C ILE A 190 -13.86 1.26 -26.05
N ASN A 191 -14.57 2.36 -25.82
CA ASN A 191 -16.03 2.38 -25.95
C ASN A 191 -16.47 1.99 -27.39
N GLY A 192 -17.41 1.06 -27.51
CA GLY A 192 -17.89 0.54 -28.79
C GLY A 192 -16.91 -0.39 -29.53
N ARG A 193 -15.78 -0.78 -28.91
CA ARG A 193 -14.82 -1.74 -29.49
C ARG A 193 -14.89 -3.09 -28.81
N TYR A 194 -14.53 -4.15 -29.54
CA TYR A 194 -14.26 -5.45 -28.96
C TYR A 194 -13.00 -5.42 -28.11
N VAL A 195 -13.07 -5.98 -26.90
CA VAL A 195 -11.95 -6.01 -25.96
C VAL A 195 -11.46 -7.44 -25.80
N VAL A 196 -10.17 -7.64 -26.02
CA VAL A 196 -9.49 -8.92 -25.82
C VAL A 196 -8.35 -8.70 -24.83
N PHE A 197 -8.38 -9.44 -23.72
CA PHE A 197 -7.25 -9.50 -22.78
C PHE A 197 -6.37 -10.68 -23.15
N ILE A 198 -5.09 -10.40 -23.36
CA ILE A 198 -4.07 -11.44 -23.55
C ILE A 198 -3.28 -11.52 -22.25
N ILE A 199 -3.34 -12.66 -21.57
CA ILE A 199 -2.76 -12.87 -20.25
C ILE A 199 -1.65 -13.90 -20.35
N ASP A 200 -0.49 -13.58 -19.80
CA ASP A 200 0.61 -14.52 -19.64
C ASP A 200 0.42 -15.33 -18.34
N ASP A 201 0.08 -16.60 -18.49
CA ASP A 201 -0.12 -17.56 -17.40
C ASP A 201 1.18 -18.30 -17.02
N SER A 202 2.34 -17.79 -17.39
CA SER A 202 3.63 -18.45 -17.11
C SER A 202 3.95 -18.62 -15.61
N GLY A 203 3.02 -18.29 -14.73
CA GLY A 203 3.14 -18.40 -13.28
C GLY A 203 4.04 -17.33 -12.64
N LYS A 204 4.55 -16.40 -13.42
CA LYS A 204 5.25 -15.24 -12.90
C LYS A 204 4.24 -14.24 -12.38
N GLU A 205 4.36 -13.86 -11.12
CA GLU A 205 3.51 -12.82 -10.53
C GLU A 205 3.61 -11.53 -11.37
N ASN A 206 2.52 -11.21 -12.06
CA ASN A 206 2.47 -10.02 -12.88
C ASN A 206 1.77 -8.91 -12.08
N SER A 207 2.53 -7.90 -11.67
CA SER A 207 2.02 -6.73 -10.94
C SER A 207 0.92 -5.95 -11.69
N LYS A 208 0.73 -6.23 -12.98
CA LYS A 208 -0.28 -5.62 -13.82
C LYS A 208 -1.63 -6.34 -13.77
N ASN A 209 -1.68 -7.57 -13.24
CA ASN A 209 -2.93 -8.34 -13.19
C ASN A 209 -4.01 -7.62 -12.39
N SER A 210 -3.68 -7.03 -11.26
CA SER A 210 -4.62 -6.23 -10.47
C SER A 210 -5.20 -5.05 -11.26
N TYR A 211 -4.40 -4.41 -12.11
CA TYR A 211 -4.88 -3.35 -12.99
C TYR A 211 -5.81 -3.85 -14.10
N LEU A 212 -5.49 -4.97 -14.73
CA LEU A 212 -6.34 -5.62 -15.72
C LEU A 212 -7.67 -6.04 -15.10
N ASP A 213 -7.67 -6.57 -13.88
CA ASP A 213 -8.88 -6.94 -13.15
C ASP A 213 -9.78 -5.72 -12.85
N LEU A 214 -9.17 -4.57 -12.55
CA LEU A 214 -9.93 -3.32 -12.40
C LEU A 214 -10.60 -2.88 -13.70
N ILE A 215 -9.93 -3.03 -14.85
CA ILE A 215 -10.51 -2.74 -16.16
C ILE A 215 -11.64 -3.71 -16.47
N LYS A 216 -11.44 -5.03 -16.30
CA LYS A 216 -12.46 -6.07 -16.48
C LYS A 216 -13.70 -5.79 -15.64
N LYS A 217 -13.50 -5.48 -14.36
CA LYS A 217 -14.58 -5.12 -13.44
C LYS A 217 -15.37 -3.88 -13.92
N SER A 218 -14.67 -2.87 -14.45
CA SER A 218 -15.32 -1.68 -15.00
C SER A 218 -16.12 -1.98 -16.26
N LEU A 219 -15.64 -2.88 -17.14
CA LEU A 219 -16.39 -3.33 -18.32
C LEU A 219 -17.66 -4.08 -17.93
N LEU A 220 -17.55 -5.01 -16.99
CA LEU A 220 -18.72 -5.76 -16.48
C LEU A 220 -19.77 -4.85 -15.83
N GLN A 221 -19.35 -3.80 -15.12
CA GLN A 221 -20.25 -2.80 -14.56
C GLN A 221 -21.01 -2.00 -15.64
N GLN A 222 -20.45 -1.91 -16.85
CA GLN A 222 -21.06 -1.27 -18.02
C GLN A 222 -21.80 -2.28 -18.92
N GLU A 223 -21.98 -3.53 -18.46
CA GLU A 223 -22.61 -4.61 -19.23
C GLU A 223 -21.90 -4.87 -20.57
N ARG A 224 -20.59 -4.76 -20.59
CA ARG A 224 -19.75 -4.97 -21.77
C ARG A 224 -18.98 -6.28 -21.66
N ASP A 225 -19.08 -7.07 -22.72
CA ASP A 225 -18.35 -8.33 -22.84
C ASP A 225 -16.90 -8.11 -23.25
N PHE A 226 -16.06 -9.06 -22.88
CA PHE A 226 -14.67 -9.15 -23.31
C PHE A 226 -14.25 -10.62 -23.45
N VAL A 227 -13.18 -10.86 -24.18
CA VAL A 227 -12.57 -12.18 -24.34
C VAL A 227 -11.23 -12.21 -23.61
N GLU A 228 -10.93 -13.30 -22.94
CA GLU A 228 -9.63 -13.58 -22.34
C GLU A 228 -8.93 -14.68 -23.13
N ILE A 229 -7.69 -14.42 -23.52
CA ILE A 229 -6.80 -15.39 -24.14
C ILE A 229 -5.62 -15.56 -23.20
N SER A 230 -5.45 -16.76 -22.69
CA SER A 230 -4.29 -17.13 -21.87
C SER A 230 -3.18 -17.63 -22.79
N LEU A 231 -2.01 -17.02 -22.72
CA LEU A 231 -0.80 -17.51 -23.35
C LEU A 231 -0.18 -18.56 -22.40
N GLY A 232 -0.96 -19.57 -22.02
CA GLY A 232 -0.46 -20.72 -21.29
C GLY A 232 0.57 -21.46 -22.15
N GLN A 233 1.46 -22.19 -21.52
CA GLN A 233 2.50 -23.00 -22.16
C GLN A 233 1.94 -23.65 -23.42
N ASP A 234 2.25 -23.06 -24.57
CA ASP A 234 1.99 -23.68 -25.85
C ASP A 234 2.97 -24.88 -25.94
N PRO A 235 2.48 -26.14 -25.93
CA PRO A 235 3.36 -27.29 -26.02
C PRO A 235 4.13 -27.38 -27.35
N TYR A 236 3.96 -26.41 -28.23
CA TYR A 236 4.62 -26.33 -29.53
C TYR A 236 5.63 -25.18 -29.66
N MET A 237 5.89 -24.40 -28.59
CA MET A 237 6.97 -23.43 -28.53
C MET A 237 8.15 -24.00 -27.71
N GLU A 238 8.84 -25.01 -28.23
CA GLU A 238 10.21 -25.36 -27.88
C GLU A 238 11.18 -24.86 -28.96
#